data_1806bdb4e4630434e4b145ce6f52bda8
#
_entry.id   1806bdb4e4630434e4b145ce6f52bda8
#
_cell.length_a   1.000
_cell.length_b   1.000
_cell.length_c   1.000
_cell.angle_alpha   90.00
_cell.angle_beta   90.00
_cell.angle_gamma   90.00
#
_symmetry.space_group_name_H-M   'P 1'
#
loop_
_entity.id
_entity.type
_entity.pdbx_description
1 polymer ?
#
loop_
_entity_poly.entity_id
_entity_poly.type
_entity_poly.pdbx_seq_one_letter_code
_entity_poly.pdbx_strand_id
1 'polypeptide(L)'
;YGSISGFGQTGPYSERAGLDQIAQGLGGLMSVTGMPGDGPVRVGIPIADLTAGLNLAYGILLALLEREVSGQGQWVKTSLLEAQIMMMDLQAARYIMDGEVPAQEGNNHPTNTPTGVFKTKDGLINIQASADHLFKRMCDTLGAPEIYENENYKTNSSRTLNRQRINNE
;
A
#
# COMPACT_ATOMS: atom_id res chain seq x y z
N TYR A 1 5.56 -13.69 26.68
CA TYR A 1 6.41 -14.33 25.66
C TYR A 1 5.98 -13.88 24.27
N GLY A 2 6.94 -13.45 23.44
CA GLY A 2 6.68 -13.01 22.07
C GLY A 2 7.29 -13.95 21.04
N SER A 3 6.60 -14.24 19.91
CA SER A 3 7.15 -15.05 18.83
C SER A 3 6.69 -14.58 17.45
N ILE A 4 7.59 -14.69 16.48
CA ILE A 4 7.34 -14.48 15.05
C ILE A 4 7.61 -15.79 14.33
N SER A 5 6.76 -16.13 13.38
CA SER A 5 6.96 -17.25 12.45
C SER A 5 6.65 -16.82 11.01
N GLY A 6 6.93 -17.65 10.03
CA GLY A 6 6.60 -17.34 8.63
C GLY A 6 5.09 -17.24 8.38
N PHE A 7 4.34 -18.23 8.89
CA PHE A 7 2.93 -18.43 8.53
C PHE A 7 2.00 -18.66 9.72
N GLY A 8 2.42 -18.33 10.92
CA GLY A 8 1.67 -18.60 12.16
C GLY A 8 2.10 -19.89 12.85
N GLN A 9 1.67 -20.04 14.10
CA GLN A 9 1.97 -21.21 14.93
C GLN A 9 0.96 -22.36 14.73
N THR A 10 -0.10 -22.09 13.98
CA THR A 10 -1.19 -23.03 13.68
C THR A 10 -1.61 -22.84 12.24
N GLY A 11 -2.39 -23.79 11.72
CA GLY A 11 -2.88 -23.73 10.34
C GLY A 11 -2.04 -24.54 9.34
N PRO A 12 -2.44 -24.56 8.06
CA PRO A 12 -1.88 -25.49 7.08
C PRO A 12 -0.41 -25.24 6.72
N TYR A 13 0.13 -24.05 7.02
CA TYR A 13 1.51 -23.67 6.71
C TYR A 13 2.40 -23.50 7.95
N SER A 14 1.92 -23.85 9.15
CA SER A 14 2.67 -23.68 10.40
C SER A 14 4.05 -24.37 10.40
N GLU A 15 4.17 -25.48 9.70
CA GLU A 15 5.43 -26.23 9.59
C GLU A 15 6.35 -25.76 8.42
N ARG A 16 5.90 -24.76 7.67
CA ARG A 16 6.71 -24.26 6.55
C ARG A 16 7.65 -23.15 7.00
N ALA A 17 8.87 -23.18 6.46
CA ALA A 17 9.78 -22.05 6.59
C ALA A 17 9.22 -20.85 5.83
N GLY A 18 9.16 -19.69 6.50
CA GLY A 18 8.76 -18.42 5.90
C GLY A 18 9.93 -17.46 5.86
N LEU A 19 10.11 -16.84 4.70
CA LEU A 19 11.07 -15.76 4.47
C LEU A 19 10.33 -14.57 3.90
N ASP A 20 10.86 -13.38 4.09
CA ASP A 20 10.27 -12.11 3.66
C ASP A 20 9.70 -12.17 2.24
N GLN A 21 10.52 -12.53 1.25
CA GLN A 21 10.08 -12.56 -0.15
C GLN A 21 8.97 -13.57 -0.42
N ILE A 22 8.96 -14.69 0.28
CA ILE A 22 7.88 -15.68 0.18
C ILE A 22 6.58 -15.13 0.76
N ALA A 23 6.64 -14.43 1.89
CA ALA A 23 5.50 -13.75 2.48
C ALA A 23 4.98 -12.63 1.57
N GLN A 24 5.85 -11.82 0.97
CA GLN A 24 5.47 -10.79 -0.01
C GLN A 24 4.72 -11.38 -1.22
N GLY A 25 5.17 -12.53 -1.73
CA GLY A 25 4.52 -13.21 -2.85
C GLY A 25 3.15 -13.79 -2.47
N LEU A 26 3.09 -14.57 -1.39
CA LEU A 26 1.86 -15.23 -0.93
C LEU A 26 0.80 -14.23 -0.42
N GLY A 27 1.23 -13.15 0.21
CA GLY A 27 0.33 -12.11 0.73
C GLY A 27 -0.12 -11.09 -0.31
N GLY A 28 0.29 -11.22 -1.58
CA GLY A 28 -0.20 -10.37 -2.67
C GLY A 28 0.55 -9.04 -2.88
N LEU A 29 1.53 -8.69 -2.02
CA LEU A 29 2.24 -7.42 -2.15
C LEU A 29 2.99 -7.30 -3.48
N MET A 30 3.59 -8.40 -3.94
CA MET A 30 4.30 -8.42 -5.22
C MET A 30 3.37 -8.23 -6.43
N SER A 31 2.11 -8.65 -6.33
CA SER A 31 1.14 -8.52 -7.43
C SER A 31 0.63 -7.09 -7.63
N VAL A 32 0.75 -6.23 -6.62
CA VAL A 32 0.36 -4.81 -6.71
C VAL A 32 1.55 -3.87 -6.86
N THR A 33 2.78 -4.40 -6.76
CA THR A 33 4.03 -3.63 -6.83
C THR A 33 4.65 -3.77 -8.21
N GLY A 34 5.06 -2.66 -8.82
CA GLY A 34 5.74 -2.63 -10.13
C GLY A 34 4.91 -1.99 -11.23
N MET A 35 5.48 -1.97 -12.43
CA MET A 35 4.84 -1.42 -13.62
C MET A 35 3.82 -2.41 -14.19
N PRO A 36 2.68 -1.94 -14.69
CA PRO A 36 1.69 -2.79 -15.33
C PRO A 36 2.30 -3.63 -16.47
N GLY A 37 2.12 -4.95 -16.37
CA GLY A 37 2.59 -5.89 -17.39
C GLY A 37 3.99 -6.49 -17.18
N ASP A 38 4.78 -5.98 -16.22
CA ASP A 38 6.13 -6.50 -15.96
C ASP A 38 6.15 -7.74 -15.04
N GLY A 39 4.96 -8.17 -14.57
CA GLY A 39 4.84 -9.27 -13.61
C GLY A 39 5.10 -8.84 -12.16
N PRO A 40 4.99 -9.77 -11.19
CA PRO A 40 5.13 -9.46 -9.78
C PRO A 40 6.53 -8.96 -9.42
N VAL A 41 6.60 -7.86 -8.67
CA VAL A 41 7.87 -7.23 -8.25
C VAL A 41 7.94 -7.15 -6.72
N ARG A 42 9.07 -7.59 -6.15
CA ARG A 42 9.27 -7.45 -4.70
C ARG A 42 9.53 -5.99 -4.29
N VAL A 43 9.11 -5.64 -3.10
CA VAL A 43 9.53 -4.38 -2.46
C VAL A 43 11.02 -4.46 -2.11
N GLY A 44 11.76 -3.38 -2.31
CA GLY A 44 13.23 -3.33 -2.19
C GLY A 44 13.80 -3.61 -0.80
N ILE A 45 12.95 -3.61 0.24
CA ILE A 45 13.32 -3.88 1.64
C ILE A 45 12.57 -5.12 2.16
N PRO A 46 13.02 -5.76 3.25
CA PRO A 46 12.33 -6.90 3.85
C PRO A 46 11.10 -6.43 4.65
N ILE A 47 10.07 -5.97 3.94
CA ILE A 47 8.92 -5.29 4.54
C ILE A 47 8.08 -6.21 5.41
N ALA A 48 7.95 -7.49 5.07
CA ALA A 48 7.21 -8.47 5.86
C ALA A 48 7.91 -8.72 7.21
N ASP A 49 9.23 -8.88 7.21
CA ASP A 49 10.05 -9.05 8.42
C ASP A 49 9.94 -7.81 9.34
N LEU A 50 10.16 -6.63 8.76
CA LEU A 50 10.11 -5.36 9.50
C LEU A 50 8.75 -5.12 10.14
N THR A 51 7.67 -5.36 9.38
CA THR A 51 6.30 -5.16 9.87
C THR A 51 5.94 -6.19 10.94
N ALA A 52 6.35 -7.45 10.79
CA ALA A 52 6.14 -8.46 11.81
C ALA A 52 6.86 -8.09 13.12
N GLY A 53 8.09 -7.57 13.03
CA GLY A 53 8.83 -7.07 14.18
C GLY A 53 8.10 -5.93 14.91
N LEU A 54 7.60 -4.94 14.16
CA LEU A 54 6.83 -3.82 14.71
C LEU A 54 5.52 -4.30 15.35
N ASN A 55 4.77 -5.16 14.68
CA ASN A 55 3.51 -5.71 15.22
C ASN A 55 3.74 -6.50 16.50
N LEU A 56 4.81 -7.31 16.55
CA LEU A 56 5.16 -8.01 17.78
C LEU A 56 5.51 -7.04 18.91
N ALA A 57 6.28 -5.99 18.63
CA ALA A 57 6.63 -4.98 19.62
C ALA A 57 5.39 -4.29 20.21
N TYR A 58 4.43 -3.88 19.34
CA TYR A 58 3.15 -3.31 19.78
C TYR A 58 2.35 -4.30 20.61
N GLY A 59 2.26 -5.56 20.16
CA GLY A 59 1.55 -6.60 20.90
C GLY A 59 2.16 -6.86 22.28
N ILE A 60 3.49 -6.85 22.41
CA ILE A 60 4.19 -6.99 23.71
C ILE A 60 3.89 -5.80 24.61
N LEU A 61 3.92 -4.57 24.10
CA LEU A 61 3.59 -3.37 24.89
C LEU A 61 2.15 -3.42 25.41
N LEU A 62 1.19 -3.82 24.56
CA LEU A 62 -0.21 -4.01 24.97
C LEU A 62 -0.35 -5.10 26.02
N ALA A 63 0.36 -6.21 25.86
CA ALA A 63 0.37 -7.31 26.84
C ALA A 63 0.97 -6.89 28.19
N LEU A 64 1.98 -6.01 28.17
CA LEU A 64 2.56 -5.46 29.40
C LEU A 64 1.59 -4.51 30.11
N LEU A 65 0.90 -3.63 29.37
CA LEU A 65 -0.12 -2.75 29.93
C LEU A 65 -1.29 -3.55 30.52
N GLU A 66 -1.75 -4.57 29.82
CA GLU A 66 -2.82 -5.46 30.31
C GLU A 66 -2.39 -6.20 31.58
N ARG A 67 -1.14 -6.66 31.65
CA ARG A 67 -0.59 -7.35 32.81
C ARG A 67 -0.60 -6.47 34.06
N GLU A 68 -0.44 -5.16 33.97
CA GLU A 68 -0.52 -4.25 35.14
C GLU A 68 -1.93 -4.25 35.76
N VAL A 69 -2.96 -4.63 34.97
CA VAL A 69 -4.34 -4.74 35.45
C VAL A 69 -4.68 -6.16 35.92
N SER A 70 -4.37 -7.18 35.11
CA SER A 70 -4.75 -8.56 35.35
C SER A 70 -3.74 -9.33 36.25
N GLY A 71 -2.48 -8.88 36.30
CA GLY A 71 -1.37 -9.61 36.90
C GLY A 71 -0.91 -10.83 36.09
N GLN A 72 -1.47 -11.07 34.91
CA GLN A 72 -1.20 -12.25 34.09
C GLN A 72 -0.37 -11.93 32.87
N GLY A 73 0.62 -12.78 32.60
CA GLY A 73 1.36 -12.73 31.33
C GLY A 73 0.63 -13.45 30.20
N GLN A 74 0.98 -13.14 28.96
CA GLN A 74 0.38 -13.79 27.80
C GLN A 74 1.40 -14.07 26.68
N TRP A 75 1.04 -14.96 25.79
CA TRP A 75 1.80 -15.24 24.60
C TRP A 75 1.32 -14.36 23.43
N VAL A 76 2.17 -13.43 23.01
CA VAL A 76 1.96 -12.58 21.84
C VAL A 76 2.62 -13.23 20.64
N LYS A 77 1.87 -13.43 19.58
CA LYS A 77 2.35 -14.06 18.36
C LYS A 77 1.90 -13.29 17.12
N THR A 78 2.74 -13.31 16.12
CA THR A 78 2.44 -12.82 14.74
C THR A 78 3.20 -13.65 13.73
N SER A 79 2.89 -13.44 12.46
CA SER A 79 3.64 -14.04 11.37
C SER A 79 3.99 -13.04 10.28
N LEU A 80 4.97 -13.38 9.44
CA LEU A 80 5.36 -12.55 8.31
C LEU A 80 4.18 -12.35 7.35
N LEU A 81 3.42 -13.42 7.09
CA LEU A 81 2.26 -13.37 6.19
C LEU A 81 1.15 -12.48 6.74
N GLU A 82 0.76 -12.63 8.02
CA GLU A 82 -0.27 -11.80 8.65
C GLU A 82 0.13 -10.32 8.65
N ALA A 83 1.37 -10.03 9.04
CA ALA A 83 1.91 -8.68 9.05
C ALA A 83 1.93 -8.05 7.66
N GLN A 84 2.31 -8.82 6.64
CA GLN A 84 2.35 -8.36 5.27
C GLN A 84 0.93 -8.13 4.70
N ILE A 85 -0.05 -9.00 5.01
CA ILE A 85 -1.45 -8.80 4.59
C ILE A 85 -2.02 -7.52 5.22
N MET A 86 -1.70 -7.22 6.48
CA MET A 86 -2.08 -5.96 7.12
C MET A 86 -1.56 -4.75 6.32
N MET A 87 -0.35 -4.83 5.76
CA MET A 87 0.24 -3.75 4.94
C MET A 87 -0.40 -3.58 3.57
N MET A 88 -1.25 -4.51 3.14
CA MET A 88 -2.00 -4.36 1.87
C MET A 88 -3.05 -3.24 1.94
N ASP A 89 -3.49 -2.87 3.15
CA ASP A 89 -4.37 -1.74 3.44
C ASP A 89 -5.53 -1.59 2.42
N LEU A 90 -5.57 -0.49 1.68
CA LEU A 90 -6.61 -0.21 0.70
C LEU A 90 -6.72 -1.28 -0.40
N GLN A 91 -5.63 -1.94 -0.77
CA GLN A 91 -5.66 -2.98 -1.79
C GLN A 91 -6.39 -4.24 -1.30
N ALA A 92 -6.14 -4.63 -0.03
CA ALA A 92 -6.91 -5.70 0.60
C ALA A 92 -8.39 -5.30 0.76
N ALA A 93 -8.66 -4.06 1.14
CA ALA A 93 -10.03 -3.55 1.29
C ALA A 93 -10.82 -3.60 -0.03
N ARG A 94 -10.22 -3.19 -1.15
CA ARG A 94 -10.84 -3.29 -2.49
C ARG A 94 -11.25 -4.73 -2.83
N TYR A 95 -10.38 -5.69 -2.54
CA TYR A 95 -10.69 -7.09 -2.78
C TYR A 95 -11.78 -7.63 -1.84
N ILE A 96 -11.68 -7.34 -0.54
CA ILE A 96 -12.60 -7.88 0.46
C ILE A 96 -14.00 -7.25 0.33
N MET A 97 -14.09 -5.95 0.05
CA MET A 97 -15.36 -5.23 0.01
C MET A 97 -16.02 -5.27 -1.36
N ASP A 98 -15.24 -5.14 -2.42
CA ASP A 98 -15.75 -4.95 -3.78
C ASP A 98 -15.47 -6.15 -4.71
N GLY A 99 -14.70 -7.15 -4.25
CA GLY A 99 -14.26 -8.28 -5.07
C GLY A 99 -13.26 -7.89 -6.18
N GLU A 100 -12.76 -6.65 -6.15
CA GLU A 100 -11.84 -6.15 -7.15
C GLU A 100 -10.42 -6.66 -6.87
N VAL A 101 -9.85 -7.41 -7.80
CA VAL A 101 -8.44 -7.82 -7.72
C VAL A 101 -7.56 -6.64 -8.13
N PRO A 102 -6.78 -6.05 -7.19
CA PRO A 102 -5.96 -4.88 -7.50
C PRO A 102 -4.87 -5.20 -8.51
N ALA A 103 -4.67 -4.31 -9.48
CA ALA A 103 -3.60 -4.39 -10.46
C ALA A 103 -2.36 -3.58 -10.02
N GLN A 104 -1.26 -3.77 -10.74
CA GLN A 104 -0.09 -2.90 -10.65
C GLN A 104 -0.42 -1.53 -11.28
N GLU A 105 -0.07 -0.46 -10.58
CA GLU A 105 -0.32 0.91 -11.02
C GLU A 105 0.99 1.69 -11.30
N GLY A 106 2.13 1.03 -11.18
CA GLY A 106 3.45 1.67 -11.32
C GLY A 106 3.63 2.76 -10.27
N ASN A 107 3.91 3.96 -10.75
CA ASN A 107 4.06 5.14 -9.90
C ASN A 107 2.76 5.91 -9.66
N ASN A 108 1.62 5.43 -10.14
CA ASN A 108 0.34 6.08 -9.94
C ASN A 108 -0.35 5.59 -8.67
N HIS A 109 -1.14 6.45 -8.06
CA HIS A 109 -2.06 6.03 -7.00
C HIS A 109 -3.30 5.35 -7.61
N PRO A 110 -3.80 4.24 -7.09
CA PRO A 110 -4.91 3.49 -7.71
C PRO A 110 -6.21 4.30 -7.84
N THR A 111 -6.50 5.19 -6.90
CA THR A 111 -7.79 5.90 -6.81
C THR A 111 -7.68 7.42 -6.84
N ASN A 112 -6.47 7.98 -6.85
CA ASN A 112 -6.25 9.43 -6.75
C ASN A 112 -5.45 9.97 -7.94
N THR A 113 -5.97 11.00 -8.62
CA THR A 113 -5.36 11.58 -9.81
C THR A 113 -5.43 13.12 -9.79
N PRO A 114 -4.31 13.84 -10.10
CA PRO A 114 -2.97 13.28 -10.35
C PRO A 114 -2.25 12.92 -9.05
N THR A 115 -1.68 11.74 -9.03
CA THR A 115 -0.74 11.28 -8.00
C THR A 115 0.20 10.30 -8.67
N GLY A 116 1.47 10.66 -8.79
CA GLY A 116 2.44 9.84 -9.51
C GLY A 116 3.76 10.54 -9.77
N VAL A 117 4.61 9.87 -10.54
CA VAL A 117 5.90 10.39 -10.99
C VAL A 117 5.81 10.82 -12.45
N PHE A 118 6.15 12.06 -12.71
CA PHE A 118 6.06 12.70 -14.02
C PHE A 118 7.44 13.09 -14.54
N LYS A 119 7.60 13.08 -15.86
CA LYS A 119 8.83 13.53 -16.53
C LYS A 119 8.86 15.06 -16.57
N THR A 120 10.04 15.61 -16.30
CA THR A 120 10.36 17.02 -16.52
C THR A 120 11.40 17.15 -17.64
N LYS A 121 11.77 18.37 -17.98
CA LYS A 121 12.80 18.64 -18.99
C LYS A 121 14.15 18.00 -18.64
N ASP A 122 14.46 17.89 -17.36
CA ASP A 122 15.77 17.51 -16.83
C ASP A 122 15.73 16.35 -15.82
N GLY A 123 14.57 15.74 -15.60
CA GLY A 123 14.46 14.65 -14.65
C GLY A 123 13.04 14.15 -14.40
N LEU A 124 12.74 13.91 -13.13
CA LEU A 124 11.45 13.42 -12.67
C LEU A 124 10.95 14.28 -11.50
N ILE A 125 9.64 14.46 -11.42
CA ILE A 125 8.97 15.09 -10.30
C ILE A 125 7.88 14.17 -9.77
N ASN A 126 7.73 14.11 -8.45
CA ASN A 126 6.62 13.41 -7.81
C ASN A 126 5.53 14.43 -7.49
N ILE A 127 4.32 14.21 -8.01
CA ILE A 127 3.16 15.10 -7.83
C ILE A 127 2.07 14.32 -7.09
N GLN A 128 1.47 14.97 -6.09
CA GLN A 128 0.25 14.53 -5.43
C GLN A 128 -0.70 15.72 -5.28
N ALA A 129 -1.63 15.86 -6.22
CA ALA A 129 -2.57 16.98 -6.29
C ALA A 129 -4.01 16.49 -6.59
N SER A 130 -4.43 15.41 -5.96
CA SER A 130 -5.71 14.76 -6.23
C SER A 130 -6.94 15.46 -5.60
N ALA A 131 -6.76 16.20 -4.51
CA ALA A 131 -7.85 17.04 -3.99
C ALA A 131 -8.15 18.20 -4.96
N ASP A 132 -9.43 18.53 -5.18
CA ASP A 132 -9.83 19.46 -6.24
C ASP A 132 -9.19 20.84 -6.11
N HIS A 133 -9.06 21.36 -4.89
CA HIS A 133 -8.39 22.65 -4.64
C HIS A 133 -6.85 22.58 -4.88
N LEU A 134 -6.21 21.44 -4.63
CA LEU A 134 -4.79 21.24 -4.93
C LEU A 134 -4.58 21.08 -6.43
N PHE A 135 -5.48 20.38 -7.09
CA PHE A 135 -5.46 20.23 -8.54
C PHE A 135 -5.59 21.59 -9.25
N LYS A 136 -6.54 22.42 -8.80
CA LYS A 136 -6.66 23.78 -9.33
C LYS A 136 -5.36 24.59 -9.16
N ARG A 137 -4.80 24.59 -7.94
CA ARG A 137 -3.54 25.30 -7.66
C ARG A 137 -2.37 24.80 -8.51
N MET A 138 -2.31 23.49 -8.75
CA MET A 138 -1.31 22.90 -9.64
C MET A 138 -1.47 23.44 -11.07
N CYS A 139 -2.68 23.40 -11.63
CA CYS A 139 -2.95 23.93 -12.96
C CYS A 139 -2.60 25.42 -13.09
N ASP A 140 -3.00 26.22 -12.10
CA ASP A 140 -2.66 27.66 -12.06
C ASP A 140 -1.12 27.87 -12.01
N THR A 141 -0.41 27.06 -11.24
CA THR A 141 1.06 27.15 -11.12
C THR A 141 1.78 26.73 -12.40
N LEU A 142 1.24 25.75 -13.12
CA LEU A 142 1.78 25.28 -14.39
C LEU A 142 1.41 26.22 -15.55
N GLY A 143 0.56 27.22 -15.33
CA GLY A 143 0.08 28.12 -16.37
C GLY A 143 -0.89 27.47 -17.37
N ALA A 144 -1.59 26.42 -16.93
CA ALA A 144 -2.52 25.63 -17.73
C ALA A 144 -3.91 25.53 -17.04
N PRO A 145 -4.59 26.67 -16.76
CA PRO A 145 -5.89 26.66 -16.09
C PRO A 145 -6.98 25.95 -16.89
N GLU A 146 -6.85 25.85 -18.21
CA GLU A 146 -7.76 25.13 -19.11
C GLU A 146 -7.88 23.64 -18.75
N ILE A 147 -6.86 23.03 -18.16
CA ILE A 147 -6.90 21.65 -17.69
C ILE A 147 -7.91 21.53 -16.55
N TYR A 148 -7.90 22.45 -15.59
CA TYR A 148 -8.87 22.46 -14.49
C TYR A 148 -10.28 22.80 -14.96
N GLU A 149 -10.41 23.61 -16.00
CA GLU A 149 -11.72 24.03 -16.56
C GLU A 149 -12.40 22.91 -17.37
N ASN A 150 -11.66 21.88 -17.76
CA ASN A 150 -12.19 20.75 -18.50
C ASN A 150 -13.14 19.92 -17.62
N GLU A 151 -14.39 19.73 -18.08
CA GLU A 151 -15.43 18.99 -17.36
C GLU A 151 -15.04 17.54 -17.03
N ASN A 152 -14.20 16.91 -17.86
CA ASN A 152 -13.69 15.56 -17.59
C ASN A 152 -12.71 15.49 -16.44
N TYR A 153 -12.27 16.63 -15.88
CA TYR A 153 -11.24 16.69 -14.82
C TYR A 153 -11.72 17.42 -13.56
N LYS A 154 -13.00 17.78 -13.47
CA LYS A 154 -13.56 18.56 -12.35
C LYS A 154 -13.44 17.88 -10.99
N THR A 155 -13.62 16.58 -10.93
CA THR A 155 -13.56 15.81 -9.67
C THR A 155 -12.44 14.77 -9.70
N ASN A 156 -11.95 14.37 -8.53
CA ASN A 156 -10.98 13.28 -8.45
C ASN A 156 -11.44 12.01 -9.17
N SER A 157 -12.72 11.65 -9.04
CA SER A 157 -13.29 10.47 -9.71
C SER A 157 -13.24 10.60 -11.23
N SER A 158 -13.62 11.75 -11.78
CA SER A 158 -13.55 11.97 -13.23
C SER A 158 -12.11 12.01 -13.74
N ARG A 159 -11.16 12.59 -12.98
CA ARG A 159 -9.73 12.53 -13.29
C ARG A 159 -9.19 11.11 -13.28
N THR A 160 -9.58 10.29 -12.28
CA THR A 160 -9.14 8.90 -12.18
C THR A 160 -9.64 8.06 -13.36
N LEU A 161 -10.87 8.26 -13.80
CA LEU A 161 -11.40 7.62 -15.02
C LEU A 161 -10.66 8.05 -16.29
N ASN A 162 -10.16 9.27 -16.33
CA ASN A 162 -9.42 9.84 -17.46
C ASN A 162 -7.91 9.93 -17.21
N ARG A 163 -7.37 9.13 -16.27
CA ARG A 163 -5.97 9.23 -15.79
C ARG A 163 -4.94 9.30 -16.91
N GLN A 164 -5.02 8.38 -17.84
CA GLN A 164 -4.02 8.31 -18.91
C GLN A 164 -4.02 9.57 -19.78
N ARG A 165 -5.20 10.14 -20.01
CA ARG A 165 -5.34 11.36 -20.79
C ARG A 165 -4.79 12.57 -20.05
N ILE A 166 -5.22 12.80 -18.80
CA ILE A 166 -4.78 13.94 -18.01
C ILE A 166 -3.28 13.89 -17.67
N ASN A 167 -2.70 12.70 -17.50
CA ASN A 167 -1.28 12.56 -17.24
C ASN A 167 -0.40 12.85 -18.47
N ASN A 168 -0.98 12.87 -19.67
CA ASN A 168 -0.30 13.20 -20.92
C ASN A 168 -0.45 14.69 -21.30
N GLU A 169 -1.40 15.41 -20.75
CA GLU A 169 -1.59 16.85 -20.91
C GLU A 169 -0.62 17.64 -20.01
#